data_8f384acce7b8e52e1e6107eba057163c
#
_entry.id   8f384acce7b8e52e1e6107eba057163c
#
_cell.length_a   1.000
_cell.length_b   1.000
_cell.length_c   1.000
_cell.angle_alpha   90.00
_cell.angle_beta   90.00
_cell.angle_gamma   90.00
#
_symmetry.space_group_name_H-M   'P 1'
#
loop_
_entity.id
_entity.type
_entity.pdbx_description
1 polymer ?
#
loop_
_entity_poly.entity_id
_entity_poly.type
_entity_poly.pdbx_seq_one_letter_code
_entity_poly.pdbx_strand_id
1 'polypeptide(L)'
;YLERAVMTGITRVSKESVFSDLNNLKVVTTSSRQYEDSFGFMEPEVYEALDEFGLSDKKEQVKKWYDGFTFGNRKDIYNPWSIINFLEERKVGAYWANTSSNSLVSKLIREGDADMKKIFEHLLQGGTIRMEIDEQIIYDQLAVKRNAVWSLLLAGGYLKVKNFETHETEYGEWKED
;
A
#
# COMPACT_ATOMS: atom_id res chain seq x y z
N TYR A 1 21.25 -26.04 -7.38
CA TYR A 1 21.60 -24.86 -6.59
C TYR A 1 20.80 -23.66 -7.08
N LEU A 2 20.18 -22.93 -6.14
CA LEU A 2 19.44 -21.70 -6.43
C LEU A 2 20.41 -20.52 -6.31
N GLU A 3 20.69 -19.84 -7.41
CA GLU A 3 21.63 -18.69 -7.41
C GLU A 3 20.92 -17.38 -7.00
N ARG A 4 19.66 -17.22 -7.40
CA ARG A 4 18.86 -16.02 -7.09
C ARG A 4 17.39 -16.41 -6.95
N ALA A 5 16.69 -15.73 -6.04
CA ALA A 5 15.26 -15.86 -5.89
C ALA A 5 14.63 -14.48 -5.66
N VAL A 6 13.41 -14.29 -6.18
CA VAL A 6 12.57 -13.14 -5.88
C VAL A 6 11.28 -13.68 -5.28
N MET A 7 10.94 -13.19 -4.09
CA MET A 7 9.68 -13.48 -3.42
C MET A 7 8.85 -12.22 -3.40
N THR A 8 7.59 -12.31 -3.79
CA THR A 8 6.67 -11.18 -3.77
C THR A 8 5.46 -11.50 -2.90
N GLY A 9 4.86 -10.48 -2.32
CA GLY A 9 3.65 -10.58 -1.52
C GLY A 9 2.96 -9.24 -1.40
N ILE A 10 1.70 -9.24 -1.01
CA ILE A 10 0.91 -8.02 -0.83
C ILE A 10 1.43 -7.24 0.38
N THR A 11 1.79 -7.93 1.43
CA THR A 11 2.36 -7.36 2.65
C THR A 11 3.47 -8.26 3.16
N ARG A 12 4.35 -7.67 3.97
CA ARG A 12 5.38 -8.42 4.68
C ARG A 12 4.83 -8.94 6.01
N VAL A 13 3.78 -9.74 5.96
CA VAL A 13 3.24 -10.40 7.13
C VAL A 13 3.75 -11.84 7.17
N SER A 14 4.50 -12.21 8.18
CA SER A 14 5.00 -13.57 8.38
C SER A 14 4.46 -14.17 9.67
N LYS A 15 4.38 -15.49 9.76
CA LYS A 15 4.07 -16.20 11.01
C LYS A 15 5.22 -16.15 12.00
N GLU A 16 6.44 -16.07 11.49
CA GLU A 16 7.67 -16.04 12.26
C GLU A 16 8.64 -15.02 11.66
N SER A 17 9.65 -14.64 12.40
CA SER A 17 10.69 -13.75 11.89
C SER A 17 11.45 -14.43 10.76
N VAL A 18 11.20 -14.03 9.53
CA VAL A 18 11.89 -14.56 8.34
C VAL A 18 13.39 -14.29 8.37
N PHE A 19 13.85 -13.44 9.27
CA PHE A 19 15.25 -13.04 9.37
C PHE A 19 16.15 -14.04 10.07
N SER A 20 15.60 -14.93 10.89
CA SER A 20 16.40 -15.95 11.57
C SER A 20 16.93 -17.02 10.63
N ASP A 21 16.27 -17.24 9.50
CA ASP A 21 16.55 -18.37 8.61
C ASP A 21 17.12 -17.97 7.25
N LEU A 22 16.96 -16.71 6.83
CA LEU A 22 17.43 -16.21 5.54
C LEU A 22 18.44 -15.08 5.73
N ASN A 23 19.71 -15.45 5.75
CA ASN A 23 20.82 -14.50 5.75
C ASN A 23 20.91 -13.80 4.43
N ASN A 24 21.01 -12.63 4.13
CA ASN A 24 21.12 -11.90 2.85
C ASN A 24 19.77 -11.61 2.15
N LEU A 25 18.65 -11.63 2.85
CA LEU A 25 17.40 -11.19 2.30
C LEU A 25 17.40 -9.66 2.11
N LYS A 26 17.29 -9.21 0.87
CA LYS A 26 17.05 -7.80 0.58
C LYS A 26 15.55 -7.56 0.51
N VAL A 27 15.02 -6.79 1.44
CA VAL A 27 13.60 -6.46 1.50
C VAL A 27 13.38 -5.10 0.84
N VAL A 28 12.37 -5.05 -0.04
CA VAL A 28 11.89 -3.82 -0.68
C VAL A 28 10.41 -3.70 -0.37
N THR A 29 10.01 -2.59 0.20
CA THR A 29 8.63 -2.28 0.58
C THR A 29 8.14 -1.06 -0.18
N THR A 30 6.91 -0.66 0.05
CA THR A 30 6.33 0.55 -0.56
C THR A 30 7.01 1.84 -0.14
N SER A 31 7.72 1.86 1.00
CA SER A 31 8.53 3.01 1.45
C SER A 31 9.93 3.06 0.84
N SER A 32 10.39 1.97 0.22
CA SER A 32 11.74 1.87 -0.34
C SER A 32 11.87 2.72 -1.59
N ARG A 33 12.99 3.47 -1.69
CA ARG A 33 13.33 4.20 -2.92
C ARG A 33 13.75 3.31 -4.07
N GLN A 34 14.26 2.11 -3.74
CA GLN A 34 14.67 1.16 -4.74
C GLN A 34 13.44 0.52 -5.38
N TYR A 35 13.39 0.51 -6.72
CA TYR A 35 12.29 0.01 -7.53
C TYR A 35 10.97 0.78 -7.32
N GLU A 36 11.03 2.03 -6.89
CA GLU A 36 9.86 2.87 -6.66
C GLU A 36 9.02 3.15 -7.92
N ASP A 37 9.57 2.92 -9.11
CA ASP A 37 8.93 3.04 -10.42
C ASP A 37 8.69 1.69 -11.12
N SER A 38 8.92 0.57 -10.44
CA SER A 38 8.87 -0.76 -11.06
C SER A 38 7.57 -1.51 -10.79
N PHE A 39 6.73 -1.00 -9.91
CA PHE A 39 5.47 -1.61 -9.52
C PHE A 39 4.32 -0.61 -9.67
N GLY A 40 3.42 -0.89 -10.58
CA GLY A 40 2.35 0.02 -10.96
C GLY A 40 2.64 0.76 -12.24
N PHE A 41 1.66 1.50 -12.75
CA PHE A 41 1.83 2.35 -13.92
C PHE A 41 2.10 3.79 -13.48
N MET A 42 3.05 4.43 -14.15
CA MET A 42 3.32 5.86 -13.97
C MET A 42 2.31 6.69 -14.77
N GLU A 43 2.03 7.92 -14.32
CA GLU A 43 1.08 8.80 -15.00
C GLU A 43 1.35 8.98 -16.50
N PRO A 44 2.60 9.16 -16.99
CA PRO A 44 2.86 9.23 -18.44
C PRO A 44 2.45 7.97 -19.20
N GLU A 45 2.71 6.78 -18.64
CA GLU A 45 2.34 5.51 -19.25
C GLU A 45 0.82 5.33 -19.34
N VAL A 46 0.11 5.73 -18.28
CA VAL A 46 -1.36 5.72 -18.26
C VAL A 46 -1.93 6.68 -19.30
N TYR A 47 -1.35 7.87 -19.43
CA TYR A 47 -1.83 8.87 -20.39
C TYR A 47 -1.56 8.45 -21.83
N GLU A 48 -0.42 7.84 -22.11
CA GLU A 48 -0.09 7.27 -23.41
C GLU A 48 -1.09 6.15 -23.77
N ALA A 49 -1.35 5.22 -22.86
CA ALA A 49 -2.32 4.17 -23.06
C ALA A 49 -3.74 4.72 -23.32
N LEU A 50 -4.16 5.76 -22.58
CA LEU A 50 -5.45 6.40 -22.83
C LEU A 50 -5.53 7.04 -24.22
N ASP A 51 -4.45 7.65 -24.68
CA ASP A 51 -4.38 8.25 -26.02
C ASP A 51 -4.46 7.16 -27.11
N GLU A 52 -3.74 6.05 -26.95
CA GLU A 52 -3.79 4.91 -27.87
C GLU A 52 -5.18 4.26 -27.96
N PHE A 53 -5.90 4.18 -26.84
CA PHE A 53 -7.25 3.63 -26.78
C PHE A 53 -8.35 4.62 -27.17
N GLY A 54 -7.99 5.85 -27.56
CA GLY A 54 -8.95 6.92 -27.95
C GLY A 54 -9.76 7.45 -26.76
N LEU A 55 -9.16 7.49 -25.57
CA LEU A 55 -9.76 7.91 -24.31
C LEU A 55 -9.05 9.13 -23.70
N SER A 56 -8.44 9.97 -24.55
CA SER A 56 -7.68 11.16 -24.12
C SER A 56 -8.51 12.14 -23.30
N ASP A 57 -9.83 12.19 -23.53
CA ASP A 57 -10.79 13.02 -22.79
C ASP A 57 -11.06 12.50 -21.37
N LYS A 58 -10.60 11.31 -21.02
CA LYS A 58 -10.83 10.66 -19.72
C LYS A 58 -9.67 10.82 -18.73
N LYS A 59 -8.56 11.46 -19.10
CA LYS A 59 -7.36 11.58 -18.26
C LYS A 59 -7.68 12.08 -16.84
N GLU A 60 -8.41 13.18 -16.72
CA GLU A 60 -8.79 13.72 -15.41
C GLU A 60 -9.69 12.78 -14.60
N GLN A 61 -10.60 12.08 -15.27
CA GLN A 61 -11.47 11.11 -14.63
C GLN A 61 -10.70 9.91 -14.11
N VAL A 62 -9.77 9.39 -14.91
CA VAL A 62 -8.89 8.26 -14.56
C VAL A 62 -7.98 8.65 -13.40
N LYS A 63 -7.39 9.84 -13.44
CA LYS A 63 -6.57 10.37 -12.35
C LYS A 63 -7.37 10.41 -11.05
N LYS A 64 -8.53 11.00 -11.07
CA LYS A 64 -9.40 11.11 -9.87
C LYS A 64 -9.78 9.75 -9.27
N TRP A 65 -9.93 8.72 -10.10
CA TRP A 65 -10.40 7.40 -9.65
C TRP A 65 -9.29 6.44 -9.29
N TYR A 66 -8.16 6.47 -9.97
CA TYR A 66 -7.17 5.42 -9.92
C TYR A 66 -5.76 5.88 -9.51
N ASP A 67 -5.50 7.19 -9.50
CA ASP A 67 -4.27 7.70 -8.90
C ASP A 67 -4.33 7.59 -7.38
N GLY A 68 -3.24 7.19 -6.77
CA GLY A 68 -3.23 7.18 -5.32
C GLY A 68 -2.08 6.48 -4.65
N PHE A 69 -1.30 5.68 -5.34
CA PHE A 69 -0.15 5.05 -4.70
C PHE A 69 1.06 5.99 -4.66
N THR A 70 1.81 5.86 -3.57
CA THR A 70 3.13 6.46 -3.44
C THR A 70 4.10 5.36 -3.05
N PHE A 71 5.15 5.15 -3.84
CA PHE A 71 6.22 4.21 -3.53
C PHE A 71 7.52 4.98 -3.39
N GLY A 72 8.19 4.84 -2.24
CA GLY A 72 9.34 5.67 -1.92
C GLY A 72 9.02 7.16 -2.04
N ASN A 73 9.69 7.85 -2.95
CA ASN A 73 9.44 9.26 -3.26
C ASN A 73 8.54 9.47 -4.48
N ARG A 74 8.18 8.40 -5.20
CA ARG A 74 7.34 8.47 -6.39
C ARG A 74 5.88 8.55 -6.02
N LYS A 75 5.23 9.57 -6.53
CA LYS A 75 3.79 9.80 -6.45
C LYS A 75 3.13 9.49 -7.79
N ASP A 76 1.81 9.54 -7.81
CA ASP A 76 0.98 9.38 -8.99
C ASP A 76 1.22 8.02 -9.67
N ILE A 77 1.19 6.96 -8.86
CA ILE A 77 1.30 5.57 -9.30
C ILE A 77 -0.08 4.95 -9.31
N TYR A 78 -0.42 4.34 -10.43
CA TYR A 78 -1.73 3.76 -10.71
C TYR A 78 -1.71 2.25 -10.56
N ASN A 79 -2.79 1.70 -10.03
CA ASN A 79 -2.98 0.26 -9.96
C ASN A 79 -3.18 -0.33 -11.35
N PRO A 80 -2.30 -1.25 -11.84
CA PRO A 80 -2.38 -1.80 -13.18
C PRO A 80 -3.71 -2.48 -13.49
N TRP A 81 -4.25 -3.25 -12.53
CA TRP A 81 -5.53 -3.92 -12.69
C TRP A 81 -6.67 -2.95 -12.97
N SER A 82 -6.72 -1.84 -12.23
CA SER A 82 -7.74 -0.82 -12.43
C SER A 82 -7.64 -0.13 -13.78
N ILE A 83 -6.42 0.16 -14.24
CA ILE A 83 -6.18 0.80 -15.54
C ILE A 83 -6.54 -0.15 -16.69
N ILE A 84 -6.08 -1.41 -16.65
CA ILE A 84 -6.38 -2.40 -17.70
C ILE A 84 -7.90 -2.60 -17.84
N ASN A 85 -8.60 -2.79 -16.71
CA ASN A 85 -10.06 -2.95 -16.76
C ASN A 85 -10.77 -1.68 -17.25
N PHE A 86 -10.29 -0.49 -16.89
CA PHE A 86 -10.84 0.75 -17.41
C PHE A 86 -10.66 0.87 -18.93
N LEU A 87 -9.49 0.51 -19.47
CA LEU A 87 -9.21 0.53 -20.90
C LEU A 87 -10.13 -0.43 -21.68
N GLU A 88 -10.39 -1.62 -21.12
CA GLU A 88 -11.29 -2.63 -21.71
C GLU A 88 -12.75 -2.21 -21.65
N GLU A 89 -13.23 -1.88 -20.45
CA GLU A 89 -14.64 -1.60 -20.17
C GLU A 89 -15.07 -0.18 -20.57
N ARG A 90 -14.12 0.75 -20.70
CA ARG A 90 -14.33 2.19 -20.97
C ARG A 90 -15.25 2.87 -19.95
N LYS A 91 -15.33 2.31 -18.76
CA LYS A 91 -16.18 2.75 -17.65
C LYS A 91 -15.36 2.78 -16.37
N VAL A 92 -15.57 3.80 -15.55
CA VAL A 92 -15.01 3.84 -14.20
C VAL A 92 -15.71 2.84 -13.28
N GLY A 93 -14.94 2.16 -12.46
CA GLY A 93 -15.41 1.19 -11.49
C GLY A 93 -14.36 0.91 -10.43
N ALA A 94 -14.82 0.42 -9.28
CA ALA A 94 -13.93 0.03 -8.18
C ALA A 94 -13.31 -1.37 -8.44
N TYR A 95 -12.60 -1.52 -9.56
CA TYR A 95 -12.08 -2.80 -10.02
C TYR A 95 -11.16 -3.49 -9.01
N TRP A 96 -10.32 -2.72 -8.34
CA TRP A 96 -9.39 -3.25 -7.34
C TRP A 96 -10.12 -3.77 -6.08
N ALA A 97 -11.20 -3.12 -5.68
CA ALA A 97 -11.94 -3.48 -4.46
C ALA A 97 -12.50 -4.91 -4.49
N ASN A 98 -12.70 -5.48 -5.69
CA ASN A 98 -13.27 -6.80 -5.87
C ASN A 98 -12.21 -7.91 -6.06
N THR A 99 -10.93 -7.58 -6.14
CA THR A 99 -9.86 -8.54 -6.48
C THR A 99 -9.21 -9.17 -5.27
N SER A 100 -9.24 -8.54 -4.11
CA SER A 100 -8.59 -9.02 -2.90
C SER A 100 -9.60 -9.54 -1.90
N SER A 101 -9.20 -10.56 -1.18
CA SER A 101 -9.89 -10.97 0.03
C SER A 101 -9.75 -9.87 1.09
N ASN A 102 -10.63 -8.87 1.03
CA ASN A 102 -10.73 -7.83 2.05
C ASN A 102 -11.17 -8.39 3.42
N SER A 103 -11.20 -9.72 3.55
CA SER A 103 -11.68 -10.41 4.75
C SER A 103 -10.87 -10.07 5.99
N LEU A 104 -9.55 -9.97 5.87
CA LEU A 104 -8.69 -9.63 7.00
C LEU A 104 -8.93 -8.18 7.45
N VAL A 105 -8.90 -7.23 6.52
CA VAL A 105 -9.15 -5.82 6.80
C VAL A 105 -10.56 -5.61 7.35
N SER A 106 -11.57 -6.23 6.72
CA SER A 106 -12.95 -6.17 7.19
C SER A 106 -13.13 -6.75 8.59
N LYS A 107 -12.41 -7.83 8.90
CA LYS A 107 -12.39 -8.43 10.23
C LYS A 107 -11.78 -7.47 11.25
N LEU A 108 -10.60 -6.92 10.97
CA LEU A 108 -9.89 -6.01 11.86
C LEU A 108 -10.71 -4.73 12.15
N ILE A 109 -11.37 -4.17 11.14
CA ILE A 109 -12.26 -3.00 11.32
C ILE A 109 -13.47 -3.36 12.17
N ARG A 110 -14.08 -4.52 11.94
CA ARG A 110 -15.28 -4.97 12.65
C ARG A 110 -14.98 -5.25 14.12
N GLU A 111 -13.85 -5.90 14.40
CA GLU A 111 -13.40 -6.27 15.73
C GLU A 111 -12.69 -5.12 16.46
N GLY A 112 -12.39 -4.03 15.75
CA GLY A 112 -11.77 -2.84 16.30
C GLY A 112 -12.62 -2.17 17.40
N ASP A 113 -11.95 -1.59 18.36
CA ASP A 113 -12.59 -0.84 19.46
C ASP A 113 -13.22 0.48 18.97
N ALA A 114 -13.89 1.19 19.89
CA ALA A 114 -14.57 2.45 19.57
C ALA A 114 -13.60 3.54 19.10
N ASP A 115 -12.37 3.55 19.60
CA ASP A 115 -11.38 4.57 19.20
C ASP A 115 -10.87 4.30 17.80
N MET A 116 -10.61 3.03 17.45
CA MET A 116 -10.25 2.65 16.08
C MET A 116 -11.34 3.05 15.08
N LYS A 117 -12.61 2.84 15.41
CA LYS A 117 -13.74 3.23 14.57
C LYS A 117 -13.81 4.73 14.35
N LYS A 118 -13.58 5.54 15.40
CA LYS A 118 -13.52 7.01 15.29
C LYS A 118 -12.38 7.47 14.39
N ILE A 119 -11.19 6.83 14.49
CA ILE A 119 -10.06 7.13 13.61
C ILE A 119 -10.42 6.79 12.16
N PHE A 120 -11.06 5.65 11.90
CA PHE A 120 -11.55 5.30 10.58
C PHE A 120 -12.53 6.33 10.01
N GLU A 121 -13.50 6.75 10.79
CA GLU A 121 -14.46 7.79 10.38
C GLU A 121 -13.75 9.09 10.04
N HIS A 122 -12.78 9.51 10.86
CA HIS A 122 -11.96 10.69 10.59
C HIS A 122 -11.20 10.57 9.26
N LEU A 123 -10.57 9.43 8.99
CA LEU A 123 -9.85 9.17 7.74
C LEU A 123 -10.79 9.15 6.53
N LEU A 124 -11.98 8.54 6.64
CA LEU A 124 -12.98 8.53 5.58
C LEU A 124 -13.50 9.93 5.23
N GLN A 125 -13.46 10.86 6.19
CA GLN A 125 -13.77 12.28 5.97
C GLN A 125 -12.61 13.08 5.38
N GLY A 126 -11.51 12.42 4.99
CA GLY A 126 -10.31 13.07 4.44
C GLY A 126 -9.35 13.61 5.51
N GLY A 127 -9.55 13.25 6.77
CA GLY A 127 -8.64 13.57 7.86
C GLY A 127 -7.31 12.84 7.75
N THR A 128 -6.37 13.21 8.62
CA THR A 128 -5.05 12.59 8.72
C THR A 128 -4.77 12.17 10.15
N ILE A 129 -4.02 11.10 10.31
CA ILE A 129 -3.53 10.65 11.61
C ILE A 129 -2.00 10.58 11.58
N ARG A 130 -1.38 10.73 12.74
CA ARG A 130 0.04 10.45 12.92
C ARG A 130 0.15 9.09 13.60
N MET A 131 0.92 8.20 13.02
CA MET A 131 1.02 6.82 13.49
C MET A 131 2.43 6.30 13.23
N GLU A 132 2.95 5.52 14.15
CA GLU A 132 4.18 4.77 13.97
C GLU A 132 3.90 3.58 13.04
N ILE A 133 4.68 3.44 11.99
CA ILE A 133 4.56 2.37 11.01
C ILE A 133 5.58 1.27 11.31
N ASP A 134 5.10 0.05 11.42
CA ASP A 134 5.92 -1.14 11.54
C ASP A 134 5.88 -1.92 10.23
N GLU A 135 6.98 -1.90 9.49
CA GLU A 135 7.08 -2.65 8.22
C GLU A 135 7.32 -4.15 8.42
N GLN A 136 7.58 -4.58 9.66
CA GLN A 136 7.85 -5.97 10.02
C GLN A 136 6.69 -6.62 10.76
N ILE A 137 5.49 -6.52 10.22
CA ILE A 137 4.29 -7.02 10.89
C ILE A 137 4.33 -8.56 10.97
N ILE A 138 4.30 -9.09 12.19
CA ILE A 138 4.08 -10.51 12.46
C ILE A 138 2.59 -10.75 12.68
N TYR A 139 2.04 -11.82 12.11
CA TYR A 139 0.60 -12.09 12.13
C TYR A 139 0.00 -12.09 13.55
N ASP A 140 0.76 -12.62 14.51
CA ASP A 140 0.35 -12.67 15.92
C ASP A 140 0.29 -11.28 16.58
N GLN A 141 0.99 -10.30 16.05
CA GLN A 141 0.99 -8.92 16.54
C GLN A 141 -0.26 -8.15 16.12
N LEU A 142 -0.96 -8.57 15.04
CA LEU A 142 -2.18 -7.90 14.57
C LEU A 142 -3.30 -7.89 15.63
N ALA A 143 -3.33 -8.91 16.49
CA ALA A 143 -4.31 -8.99 17.57
C ALA A 143 -3.93 -8.17 18.82
N VAL A 144 -2.65 -7.79 18.98
CA VAL A 144 -2.12 -7.21 20.20
C VAL A 144 -1.70 -5.75 20.01
N LYS A 145 -1.11 -5.41 18.85
CA LYS A 145 -0.59 -4.06 18.58
C LYS A 145 -1.58 -3.28 17.72
N ARG A 146 -2.15 -2.21 18.28
CA ARG A 146 -3.04 -1.29 17.52
C ARG A 146 -2.39 -0.73 16.25
N ASN A 147 -1.10 -0.39 16.32
CA ASN A 147 -0.36 0.18 15.20
C ASN A 147 -0.18 -0.81 14.03
N ALA A 148 -0.16 -2.11 14.31
CA ALA A 148 -0.03 -3.13 13.26
C ALA A 148 -1.18 -3.12 12.26
N VAL A 149 -2.39 -2.75 12.68
CA VAL A 149 -3.57 -2.61 11.80
C VAL A 149 -3.35 -1.48 10.79
N TRP A 150 -2.83 -0.34 11.24
CA TRP A 150 -2.58 0.82 10.38
C TRP A 150 -1.44 0.56 9.40
N SER A 151 -0.37 -0.08 9.86
CA SER A 151 0.73 -0.52 9.01
C SER A 151 0.27 -1.50 7.93
N LEU A 152 -0.62 -2.44 8.27
CA LEU A 152 -1.22 -3.37 7.31
C LEU A 152 -2.10 -2.64 6.29
N LEU A 153 -2.91 -1.67 6.73
CA LEU A 153 -3.76 -0.87 5.84
C LEU A 153 -2.95 0.00 4.89
N LEU A 154 -1.83 0.55 5.38
CA LEU A 154 -0.90 1.30 4.54
C LEU A 154 -0.24 0.37 3.51
N ALA A 155 0.33 -0.76 3.94
CA ALA A 155 0.96 -1.72 3.06
C ALA A 155 -0.02 -2.32 2.03
N GLY A 156 -1.29 -2.48 2.41
CA GLY A 156 -2.37 -2.92 1.52
C GLY A 156 -2.94 -1.83 0.60
N GLY A 157 -2.42 -0.60 0.66
CA GLY A 157 -2.86 0.51 -0.19
C GLY A 157 -4.20 1.13 0.18
N TYR A 158 -4.74 0.85 1.36
CA TYR A 158 -5.96 1.49 1.87
C TYR A 158 -5.72 2.88 2.43
N LEU A 159 -4.48 3.17 2.81
CA LEU A 159 -4.04 4.46 3.33
C LEU A 159 -2.94 5.02 2.44
N LYS A 160 -2.82 6.35 2.42
CA LYS A 160 -1.79 7.09 1.70
C LYS A 160 -0.92 7.86 2.71
N VAL A 161 0.39 7.82 2.54
CA VAL A 161 1.32 8.64 3.33
C VAL A 161 1.20 10.10 2.90
N LYS A 162 0.96 10.99 3.85
CA LYS A 162 0.96 12.44 3.62
C LYS A 162 2.34 13.03 3.87
N ASN A 163 2.91 12.71 5.01
CA ASN A 163 4.27 13.08 5.43
C ASN A 163 4.92 11.87 6.06
N PHE A 164 6.23 11.79 5.95
CA PHE A 164 7.03 10.72 6.51
C PHE A 164 8.19 11.34 7.29
N GLU A 165 8.37 10.92 8.53
CA GLU A 165 9.44 11.36 9.42
C GLU A 165 10.12 10.13 10.03
N THR A 166 11.43 10.14 10.08
CA THR A 166 12.22 9.09 10.72
C THR A 166 12.81 9.63 12.02
N HIS A 167 12.58 8.95 13.12
CA HIS A 167 13.09 9.33 14.43
C HIS A 167 14.09 8.29 14.94
N GLU A 168 15.21 8.78 15.49
CA GLU A 168 16.17 7.96 16.20
C GLU A 168 15.64 7.69 17.63
N THR A 169 15.59 6.43 18.02
CA THR A 169 15.20 6.07 19.39
C THR A 169 16.38 6.15 20.34
N GLU A 170 16.12 6.25 21.66
CA GLU A 170 17.16 6.28 22.69
C GLU A 170 18.13 5.08 22.66
N TYR A 171 17.75 4.00 21.96
CA TYR A 171 18.56 2.79 21.81
C TYR A 171 19.25 2.68 20.43
N GLY A 172 19.27 3.75 19.63
CA GLY A 172 19.88 3.74 18.30
C GLY A 172 19.09 2.98 17.24
N GLU A 173 17.86 2.58 17.51
CA GLU A 173 16.94 2.02 16.53
C GLU A 173 16.18 3.14 15.79
N TRP A 174 16.04 2.98 14.50
CA TRP A 174 15.25 3.91 13.67
C TRP A 174 13.80 3.45 13.63
N LYS A 175 12.86 4.34 13.92
CA LYS A 175 11.43 4.12 13.74
C LYS A 175 10.89 5.08 12.70
N GLU A 176 9.97 4.58 11.89
CA GLU A 176 9.30 5.31 10.82
C GLU A 176 7.89 5.71 11.27
N ASP A 177 7.58 7.00 11.20
CA ASP A 177 6.26 7.57 11.56
C ASP A 177 5.44 7.97 10.31
#